data_8bda239a0661b0ec9a849b393b280125
#
_entry.id   8bda239a0661b0ec9a849b393b280125
#
_cell.length_a   1.000
_cell.length_b   1.000
_cell.length_c   1.000
_cell.angle_alpha   90.00
_cell.angle_beta   90.00
_cell.angle_gamma   90.00
#
_symmetry.space_group_name_H-M   'P 1'
#
loop_
_entity.id
_entity.type
_entity.pdbx_description
1 polymer ?
#
loop_
_entity_poly.entity_id
_entity_poly.type
_entity_poly.pdbx_seq_one_letter_code
_entity_poly.pdbx_strand_id
1 'polypeptide(L)'
;MKSSKKNKVLSTLAQLLNSRSDEIMRANGADMEAFPHMDASMHDRLKIDDNKIAGMIHSLEEVAAQADPEGKILYQHTREDGLKIENRSVPFGTILIIYESRPDVTIEAAATAFKAGNRILLKGGKEAFHSNTLLTRLWQEALTVNGEEIHWVEYLNLNREETQQLIRNNSRGWT
;
A
#
# COMPACT_ATOMS: atom_id res chain seq x y z
N MET A 1 6.87 -13.03 5.40
CA MET A 1 6.87 -12.35 6.75
C MET A 1 5.84 -13.02 7.64
N LYS A 2 6.09 -13.16 8.96
CA LYS A 2 5.08 -13.73 9.89
C LYS A 2 3.90 -12.77 10.07
N SER A 3 2.67 -13.30 10.20
CA SER A 3 1.43 -12.53 10.39
C SER A 3 1.52 -11.51 11.54
N SER A 4 2.09 -11.91 12.68
CA SER A 4 2.26 -11.01 13.84
C SER A 4 3.14 -9.78 13.54
N LYS A 5 4.14 -9.92 12.65
CA LYS A 5 4.99 -8.81 12.22
C LYS A 5 4.25 -7.88 11.27
N LYS A 6 3.49 -8.44 10.31
CA LYS A 6 2.64 -7.65 9.41
C LYS A 6 1.66 -6.79 10.22
N ASN A 7 0.98 -7.38 11.21
CA ASN A 7 0.04 -6.65 12.05
C ASN A 7 0.71 -5.54 12.87
N LYS A 8 1.93 -5.77 13.40
CA LYS A 8 2.68 -4.74 14.11
C LYS A 8 3.02 -3.56 13.19
N VAL A 9 3.47 -3.81 11.96
CA VAL A 9 3.76 -2.75 10.99
C VAL A 9 2.51 -1.93 10.70
N LEU A 10 1.36 -2.57 10.44
CA LEU A 10 0.08 -1.90 10.20
C LEU A 10 -0.36 -1.06 11.40
N SER A 11 -0.24 -1.59 12.62
CA SER A 11 -0.56 -0.86 13.85
C SER A 11 0.37 0.33 14.09
N THR A 12 1.68 0.17 13.84
CA THR A 12 2.65 1.27 13.93
C THR A 12 2.33 2.37 12.90
N LEU A 13 1.97 1.98 11.67
CA LEU A 13 1.58 2.93 10.63
C LEU A 13 0.32 3.72 11.04
N ALA A 14 -0.69 3.06 11.61
CA ALA A 14 -1.90 3.72 12.12
C ALA A 14 -1.56 4.76 13.21
N GLN A 15 -0.64 4.44 14.12
CA GLN A 15 -0.14 5.38 15.13
C GLN A 15 0.61 6.56 14.50
N LEU A 16 1.43 6.31 13.47
CA LEU A 16 2.15 7.36 12.75
C LEU A 16 1.19 8.29 12.00
N LEU A 17 0.16 7.76 11.32
CA LEU A 17 -0.87 8.58 10.67
C LEU A 17 -1.57 9.52 11.66
N ASN A 18 -1.93 9.00 12.84
CA ASN A 18 -2.57 9.80 13.88
C ASN A 18 -1.62 10.89 14.43
N SER A 19 -0.39 10.53 14.76
CA SER A 19 0.58 11.45 15.38
C SER A 19 1.16 12.49 14.41
N ARG A 20 1.09 12.25 13.10
CA ARG A 20 1.61 13.12 12.04
C ARG A 20 0.49 13.74 11.18
N SER A 21 -0.75 13.79 11.68
CA SER A 21 -1.91 14.33 10.96
C SER A 21 -1.66 15.73 10.39
N ASP A 22 -1.09 16.63 11.20
CA ASP A 22 -0.76 18.01 10.76
C ASP A 22 0.29 18.03 9.63
N GLU A 23 1.26 17.12 9.66
CA GLU A 23 2.28 17.00 8.60
C GLU A 23 1.66 16.49 7.31
N ILE A 24 0.75 15.53 7.40
CA ILE A 24 0.01 14.97 6.25
C ILE A 24 -0.87 16.07 5.63
N MET A 25 -1.62 16.81 6.43
CA MET A 25 -2.47 17.89 5.94
C MET A 25 -1.66 19.02 5.29
N ARG A 26 -0.47 19.35 5.83
CA ARG A 26 0.43 20.34 5.20
C ARG A 26 0.98 19.85 3.86
N ALA A 27 1.39 18.60 3.75
CA ALA A 27 1.85 18.03 2.49
C ALA A 27 0.73 18.01 1.44
N ASN A 28 -0.50 17.69 1.86
CA ASN A 28 -1.67 17.75 1.00
C ASN A 28 -2.04 19.19 0.61
N GLY A 29 -1.91 20.15 1.50
CA GLY A 29 -2.06 21.58 1.19
C GLY A 29 -1.12 22.02 0.06
N ALA A 30 0.15 21.60 0.10
CA ALA A 30 1.11 21.91 -0.97
C ALA A 30 0.69 21.29 -2.32
N ASP A 31 0.15 20.06 -2.33
CA ASP A 31 -0.41 19.44 -3.54
C ASP A 31 -1.61 20.25 -4.08
N MET A 32 -2.51 20.69 -3.20
CA MET A 32 -3.69 21.50 -3.55
C MET A 32 -3.31 22.86 -4.14
N GLU A 33 -2.32 23.53 -3.55
CA GLU A 33 -1.80 24.81 -4.03
C GLU A 33 -1.10 24.70 -5.39
N ALA A 34 -0.41 23.59 -5.65
CA ALA A 34 0.26 23.36 -6.92
C ALA A 34 -0.71 23.16 -8.11
N PHE A 35 -1.97 22.80 -7.84
CA PHE A 35 -2.98 22.53 -8.86
C PHE A 35 -4.30 23.28 -8.62
N PRO A 36 -4.30 24.63 -8.63
CA PRO A 36 -5.46 25.45 -8.22
C PRO A 36 -6.66 25.38 -9.18
N HIS A 37 -6.48 24.84 -10.39
CA HIS A 37 -7.51 24.79 -11.43
C HIS A 37 -8.08 23.38 -11.64
N MET A 38 -7.98 22.51 -10.63
CA MET A 38 -8.63 21.19 -10.68
C MET A 38 -10.17 21.33 -10.69
N ASP A 39 -10.82 20.37 -11.35
CA ASP A 39 -12.27 20.26 -11.20
C ASP A 39 -12.67 19.84 -9.78
N ALA A 40 -13.92 20.11 -9.39
CA ALA A 40 -14.41 19.86 -8.04
C ALA A 40 -14.28 18.37 -7.62
N SER A 41 -14.46 17.44 -8.56
CA SER A 41 -14.37 16.00 -8.30
C SER A 41 -12.93 15.57 -8.04
N MET A 42 -11.96 16.10 -8.78
CA MET A 42 -10.55 15.84 -8.58
C MET A 42 -10.07 16.47 -7.26
N HIS A 43 -10.52 17.70 -6.97
CA HIS A 43 -10.23 18.41 -5.72
C HIS A 43 -10.70 17.61 -4.50
N ASP A 44 -11.93 17.10 -4.52
CA ASP A 44 -12.49 16.28 -3.43
C ASP A 44 -11.72 14.97 -3.23
N ARG A 45 -11.34 14.31 -4.33
CA ARG A 45 -10.51 13.09 -4.28
C ARG A 45 -9.12 13.33 -3.72
N LEU A 46 -8.48 14.45 -4.09
CA LEU A 46 -7.12 14.79 -3.66
C LEU A 46 -7.08 15.23 -2.19
N LYS A 47 -8.09 15.98 -1.73
CA LYS A 47 -8.12 16.58 -0.40
C LYS A 47 -7.99 15.51 0.69
N ILE A 48 -7.07 15.73 1.65
CA ILE A 48 -6.97 14.99 2.91
C ILE A 48 -7.42 15.91 4.05
N ASP A 49 -8.36 15.43 4.84
CA ASP A 49 -8.81 16.03 6.09
C ASP A 49 -8.80 14.99 7.21
N ASP A 50 -9.19 15.41 8.42
CA ASP A 50 -9.24 14.53 9.59
C ASP A 50 -10.09 13.26 9.36
N ASN A 51 -11.19 13.39 8.62
CA ASN A 51 -12.05 12.24 8.32
C ASN A 51 -11.36 11.24 7.41
N LYS A 52 -10.62 11.70 6.40
CA LYS A 52 -9.83 10.80 5.54
C LYS A 52 -8.68 10.14 6.30
N ILE A 53 -8.01 10.88 7.20
CA ILE A 53 -6.97 10.30 8.06
C ILE A 53 -7.58 9.23 8.98
N ALA A 54 -8.70 9.52 9.61
CA ALA A 54 -9.42 8.54 10.43
C ALA A 54 -9.87 7.31 9.62
N GLY A 55 -10.32 7.50 8.37
CA GLY A 55 -10.66 6.42 7.44
C GLY A 55 -9.47 5.54 7.10
N MET A 56 -8.31 6.12 6.80
CA MET A 56 -7.07 5.37 6.55
C MET A 56 -6.64 4.56 7.79
N ILE A 57 -6.73 5.13 8.99
CA ILE A 57 -6.41 4.45 10.25
C ILE A 57 -7.36 3.26 10.45
N HIS A 58 -8.67 3.47 10.30
CA HIS A 58 -9.66 2.42 10.42
C HIS A 58 -9.43 1.27 9.43
N SER A 59 -9.12 1.59 8.17
CA SER A 59 -8.78 0.59 7.15
C SER A 59 -7.55 -0.25 7.54
N LEU A 60 -6.50 0.38 8.11
CA LEU A 60 -5.33 -0.35 8.61
C LEU A 60 -5.69 -1.32 9.76
N GLU A 61 -6.55 -0.89 10.68
CA GLU A 61 -7.03 -1.72 11.80
C GLU A 61 -7.86 -2.90 11.31
N GLU A 62 -8.77 -2.68 10.36
CA GLU A 62 -9.56 -3.74 9.72
C GLU A 62 -8.68 -4.76 9.00
N VAL A 63 -7.71 -4.30 8.21
CA VAL A 63 -6.77 -5.18 7.51
C VAL A 63 -5.89 -5.95 8.52
N ALA A 64 -5.43 -5.31 9.59
CA ALA A 64 -4.66 -5.97 10.63
C ALA A 64 -5.46 -7.08 11.35
N ALA A 65 -6.76 -6.85 11.57
CA ALA A 65 -7.65 -7.81 12.24
C ALA A 65 -8.00 -9.04 11.36
N GLN A 66 -7.87 -8.92 10.03
CA GLN A 66 -8.14 -10.03 9.12
C GLN A 66 -7.16 -11.18 9.35
N ALA A 67 -7.61 -12.42 9.12
CA ALA A 67 -6.74 -13.58 9.07
C ALA A 67 -5.69 -13.42 7.97
N ASP A 68 -4.46 -13.85 8.25
CA ASP A 68 -3.39 -13.80 7.24
C ASP A 68 -3.76 -14.71 6.06
N PRO A 69 -3.85 -14.19 4.84
CA PRO A 69 -4.16 -15.00 3.67
C PRO A 69 -2.99 -15.85 3.20
N GLU A 70 -1.73 -15.53 3.61
CA GLU A 70 -0.53 -16.25 3.17
C GLU A 70 -0.45 -17.64 3.80
N GLY A 71 -0.25 -18.66 2.98
CA GLY A 71 -0.09 -20.04 3.43
C GLY A 71 -1.38 -20.75 3.85
N LYS A 72 -2.56 -20.12 3.66
CA LYS A 72 -3.85 -20.72 3.98
C LYS A 72 -4.09 -21.96 3.11
N ILE A 73 -4.41 -23.09 3.73
CA ILE A 73 -4.82 -24.31 3.01
C ILE A 73 -6.25 -24.09 2.50
N LEU A 74 -6.41 -24.04 1.17
CA LEU A 74 -7.69 -23.88 0.49
C LEU A 74 -8.37 -25.21 0.24
N TYR A 75 -7.57 -26.27 0.00
CA TYR A 75 -8.01 -27.62 -0.24
C TYR A 75 -6.92 -28.60 0.20
N GLN A 76 -7.30 -29.74 0.75
CA GLN A 76 -6.40 -30.83 1.10
C GLN A 76 -7.08 -32.16 0.75
N HIS A 77 -6.35 -33.07 0.15
CA HIS A 77 -6.77 -34.43 -0.16
C HIS A 77 -5.63 -35.41 0.07
N THR A 78 -5.94 -36.58 0.66
CA THR A 78 -4.98 -37.68 0.77
C THR A 78 -5.48 -38.81 -0.12
N ARG A 79 -4.65 -39.24 -1.07
CA ARG A 79 -4.93 -40.37 -1.95
C ARG A 79 -4.82 -41.68 -1.19
N GLU A 80 -5.36 -42.77 -1.77
CA GLU A 80 -5.31 -44.12 -1.19
C GLU A 80 -3.87 -44.65 -1.02
N ASP A 81 -2.94 -44.18 -1.87
CA ASP A 81 -1.51 -44.47 -1.78
C ASP A 81 -0.75 -43.67 -0.72
N GLY A 82 -1.47 -42.81 0.07
CA GLY A 82 -0.92 -41.99 1.14
C GLY A 82 -0.36 -40.65 0.68
N LEU A 83 -0.40 -40.31 -0.61
CA LEU A 83 0.06 -39.00 -1.12
C LEU A 83 -0.88 -37.89 -0.65
N LYS A 84 -0.33 -36.88 0.06
CA LYS A 84 -1.05 -35.67 0.46
C LYS A 84 -0.90 -34.60 -0.61
N ILE A 85 -2.04 -34.08 -1.08
CA ILE A 85 -2.13 -32.96 -2.03
C ILE A 85 -2.74 -31.79 -1.28
N GLU A 86 -2.05 -30.64 -1.28
CA GLU A 86 -2.53 -29.41 -0.67
C GLU A 86 -2.53 -28.26 -1.69
N ASN A 87 -3.61 -27.47 -1.70
CA ASN A 87 -3.67 -26.20 -2.40
C ASN A 87 -3.51 -25.10 -1.35
N ARG A 88 -2.44 -24.32 -1.45
CA ARG A 88 -2.12 -23.22 -0.51
C ARG A 88 -2.09 -21.89 -1.24
N SER A 89 -2.60 -20.85 -0.58
CA SER A 89 -2.43 -19.48 -1.06
C SER A 89 -0.98 -19.01 -0.86
N VAL A 90 -0.45 -18.32 -1.88
CA VAL A 90 0.89 -17.73 -1.87
C VAL A 90 0.81 -16.27 -2.33
N PRO A 91 1.75 -15.39 -1.91
CA PRO A 91 1.85 -14.04 -2.43
C PRO A 91 2.09 -14.04 -3.95
N PHE A 92 1.63 -13.01 -4.65
CA PHE A 92 1.98 -12.78 -6.06
C PHE A 92 3.45 -12.39 -6.25
N GLY A 93 4.10 -11.89 -5.20
CA GLY A 93 5.46 -11.37 -5.22
C GLY A 93 5.49 -9.84 -5.17
N THR A 94 5.81 -9.18 -6.27
CA THR A 94 5.80 -7.72 -6.36
C THR A 94 4.57 -7.24 -7.13
N ILE A 95 3.81 -6.31 -6.55
CA ILE A 95 2.61 -5.72 -7.15
C ILE A 95 2.88 -4.26 -7.46
N LEU A 96 2.67 -3.84 -8.70
CA LEU A 96 2.64 -2.44 -9.10
C LEU A 96 1.20 -1.92 -9.03
N ILE A 97 0.97 -0.88 -8.22
CA ILE A 97 -0.33 -0.22 -8.07
C ILE A 97 -0.22 1.17 -8.71
N ILE A 98 -0.96 1.38 -9.81
CA ILE A 98 -1.05 2.65 -10.51
C ILE A 98 -2.42 3.26 -10.20
N TYR A 99 -2.43 4.48 -9.67
CA TYR A 99 -3.65 5.17 -9.26
C TYR A 99 -3.55 6.67 -9.55
N GLU A 100 -4.69 7.31 -9.58
CA GLU A 100 -4.79 8.75 -9.84
C GLU A 100 -4.63 9.58 -8.54
N SER A 101 -5.25 10.74 -8.48
CA SER A 101 -5.16 11.73 -7.40
C SER A 101 -5.95 11.32 -6.15
N ARG A 102 -5.60 10.20 -5.54
CA ARG A 102 -6.23 9.65 -4.33
C ARG A 102 -5.15 9.19 -3.35
N PRO A 103 -4.64 10.09 -2.49
CA PRO A 103 -3.56 9.76 -1.55
C PRO A 103 -3.91 8.63 -0.56
N ASP A 104 -5.20 8.46 -0.21
CA ASP A 104 -5.72 7.38 0.62
C ASP A 104 -5.36 5.98 0.07
N VAL A 105 -5.31 5.82 -1.25
CA VAL A 105 -4.92 4.56 -1.92
C VAL A 105 -3.49 4.14 -1.55
N THR A 106 -2.58 5.09 -1.30
CA THR A 106 -1.22 4.83 -0.82
C THR A 106 -1.21 4.02 0.49
N ILE A 107 -2.23 4.18 1.31
CA ILE A 107 -2.38 3.45 2.56
C ILE A 107 -3.22 2.18 2.37
N GLU A 108 -4.44 2.30 1.86
CA GLU A 108 -5.43 1.23 1.84
C GLU A 108 -5.06 0.06 0.91
N ALA A 109 -4.70 0.38 -0.35
CA ALA A 109 -4.31 -0.65 -1.30
C ALA A 109 -2.98 -1.30 -0.92
N ALA A 110 -2.00 -0.50 -0.43
CA ALA A 110 -0.73 -1.04 0.03
C ALA A 110 -0.91 -1.93 1.27
N ALA A 111 -1.78 -1.57 2.22
CA ALA A 111 -2.06 -2.38 3.40
C ALA A 111 -2.61 -3.77 3.04
N THR A 112 -3.57 -3.82 2.14
CA THR A 112 -4.18 -5.07 1.67
C THR A 112 -3.14 -5.97 0.98
N ALA A 113 -2.34 -5.39 0.07
CA ALA A 113 -1.29 -6.12 -0.64
C ALA A 113 -0.15 -6.57 0.30
N PHE A 114 0.24 -5.73 1.25
CA PHE A 114 1.24 -6.04 2.28
C PHE A 114 0.78 -7.17 3.21
N LYS A 115 -0.48 -7.13 3.67
CA LYS A 115 -1.07 -8.20 4.50
C LYS A 115 -1.03 -9.54 3.78
N ALA A 116 -1.24 -9.54 2.45
CA ALA A 116 -1.14 -10.75 1.62
C ALA A 116 0.31 -11.20 1.33
N GLY A 117 1.32 -10.51 1.88
CA GLY A 117 2.74 -10.90 1.76
C GLY A 117 3.42 -10.42 0.49
N ASN A 118 2.89 -9.41 -0.20
CA ASN A 118 3.47 -8.87 -1.42
C ASN A 118 4.35 -7.66 -1.15
N ARG A 119 5.37 -7.43 -1.98
CA ARG A 119 6.04 -6.14 -2.14
C ARG A 119 5.19 -5.23 -3.00
N ILE A 120 5.21 -3.93 -2.69
CA ILE A 120 4.33 -2.96 -3.32
C ILE A 120 5.14 -1.82 -3.93
N LEU A 121 4.95 -1.61 -5.23
CA LEU A 121 5.41 -0.44 -5.95
C LEU A 121 4.21 0.47 -6.21
N LEU A 122 4.26 1.69 -5.69
CA LEU A 122 3.19 2.66 -5.77
C LEU A 122 3.50 3.69 -6.84
N LYS A 123 2.57 3.94 -7.76
CA LYS A 123 2.67 5.00 -8.77
C LYS A 123 1.39 5.84 -8.76
N GLY A 124 1.40 6.91 -7.98
CA GLY A 124 0.30 7.87 -7.92
C GLY A 124 0.35 8.94 -9.01
N GLY A 125 -0.71 9.73 -9.11
CA GLY A 125 -0.77 10.92 -9.93
C GLY A 125 0.20 12.00 -9.45
N LYS A 126 0.67 12.85 -10.37
CA LYS A 126 1.59 13.96 -10.05
C LYS A 126 0.95 15.01 -9.12
N GLU A 127 -0.37 15.08 -9.15
CA GLU A 127 -1.19 16.01 -8.37
C GLU A 127 -1.15 15.69 -6.86
N ALA A 128 -0.78 14.46 -6.48
CA ALA A 128 -0.69 13.99 -5.10
C ALA A 128 0.76 13.67 -4.69
N PHE A 129 1.75 14.30 -5.31
CA PHE A 129 3.15 13.95 -5.15
C PHE A 129 3.65 14.11 -3.72
N HIS A 130 3.37 15.24 -3.07
CA HIS A 130 3.82 15.52 -1.70
C HIS A 130 3.13 14.59 -0.69
N SER A 131 1.81 14.43 -0.81
CA SER A 131 1.03 13.51 0.02
C SER A 131 1.52 12.08 -0.11
N ASN A 132 1.63 11.56 -1.33
CA ASN A 132 2.05 10.17 -1.58
C ASN A 132 3.48 9.91 -1.10
N THR A 133 4.39 10.86 -1.31
CA THR A 133 5.78 10.75 -0.84
C THR A 133 5.83 10.68 0.69
N LEU A 134 5.10 11.54 1.39
CA LEU A 134 5.05 11.53 2.85
C LEU A 134 4.42 10.23 3.38
N LEU A 135 3.26 9.83 2.85
CA LEU A 135 2.58 8.60 3.27
C LEU A 135 3.46 7.36 3.07
N THR A 136 4.21 7.30 1.95
CA THR A 136 5.17 6.21 1.73
C THR A 136 6.33 6.25 2.73
N ARG A 137 6.82 7.44 3.09
CA ARG A 137 7.85 7.57 4.15
C ARG A 137 7.33 7.07 5.51
N LEU A 138 6.08 7.32 5.86
CA LEU A 138 5.47 6.78 7.08
C LEU A 138 5.37 5.25 7.03
N TRP A 139 5.07 4.66 5.87
CA TRP A 139 5.18 3.22 5.65
C TRP A 139 6.59 2.69 5.95
N GLN A 140 7.62 3.34 5.38
CA GLN A 140 9.02 2.95 5.56
C GLN A 140 9.48 3.13 7.01
N GLU A 141 9.00 4.16 7.71
CA GLU A 141 9.24 4.36 9.13
C GLU A 141 8.61 3.22 9.95
N ALA A 142 7.36 2.86 9.68
CA ALA A 142 6.68 1.75 10.33
C ALA A 142 7.39 0.41 10.11
N LEU A 143 7.89 0.16 8.90
CA LEU A 143 8.70 -1.03 8.58
C LEU A 143 10.00 -1.05 9.38
N THR A 144 10.75 0.06 9.36
CA THR A 144 12.04 0.19 10.05
C THR A 144 11.91 -0.01 11.56
N VAL A 145 10.91 0.61 12.19
CA VAL A 145 10.63 0.46 13.64
C VAL A 145 10.36 -1.00 14.01
N ASN A 146 9.78 -1.78 13.11
CA ASN A 146 9.49 -3.19 13.31
C ASN A 146 10.59 -4.15 12.81
N GLY A 147 11.75 -3.61 12.40
CA GLY A 147 12.90 -4.40 11.94
C GLY A 147 12.68 -5.09 10.60
N GLU A 148 11.87 -4.49 9.74
CA GLU A 148 11.59 -4.97 8.39
C GLU A 148 12.25 -4.06 7.33
N GLU A 149 12.48 -4.61 6.13
CA GLU A 149 13.11 -3.88 5.03
C GLU A 149 12.16 -2.80 4.47
N ILE A 150 12.68 -1.61 4.20
CA ILE A 150 11.91 -0.48 3.63
C ILE A 150 11.36 -0.77 2.23
N HIS A 151 12.01 -1.70 1.50
CA HIS A 151 11.62 -2.08 0.13
C HIS A 151 10.31 -2.86 0.03
N TRP A 152 9.65 -3.15 1.15
CA TRP A 152 8.30 -3.72 1.11
C TRP A 152 7.29 -2.76 0.48
N VAL A 153 7.48 -1.43 0.66
CA VAL A 153 6.62 -0.40 0.06
C VAL A 153 7.49 0.71 -0.51
N GLU A 154 7.41 0.91 -1.82
CA GLU A 154 8.19 1.92 -2.55
C GLU A 154 7.28 2.82 -3.39
N TYR A 155 7.58 4.12 -3.44
CA TYR A 155 6.92 5.08 -4.32
C TYR A 155 7.77 5.35 -5.55
N LEU A 156 7.17 5.18 -6.72
CA LEU A 156 7.82 5.41 -8.01
C LEU A 156 7.47 6.81 -8.52
N ASN A 157 8.44 7.72 -8.45
CA ASN A 157 8.31 9.04 -9.06
C ASN A 157 8.67 8.95 -10.55
N LEU A 158 7.81 8.32 -11.35
CA LEU A 158 7.97 8.13 -12.78
C LEU A 158 6.96 8.99 -13.55
N ASN A 159 7.38 9.49 -14.71
CA ASN A 159 6.44 10.08 -15.65
C ASN A 159 5.66 8.99 -16.42
N ARG A 160 4.77 9.42 -17.33
CA ARG A 160 3.90 8.48 -18.08
C ARG A 160 4.69 7.55 -19.00
N GLU A 161 5.72 8.07 -19.66
CA GLU A 161 6.55 7.29 -20.59
C GLU A 161 7.42 6.27 -19.87
N GLU A 162 8.06 6.68 -18.78
CA GLU A 162 8.84 5.80 -17.89
C GLU A 162 7.96 4.69 -17.29
N THR A 163 6.74 5.03 -16.89
CA THR A 163 5.77 4.04 -16.37
C THR A 163 5.40 3.03 -17.45
N GLN A 164 5.15 3.47 -18.68
CA GLN A 164 4.88 2.56 -19.80
C GLN A 164 6.08 1.68 -20.14
N GLN A 165 7.30 2.21 -20.09
CA GLN A 165 8.51 1.43 -20.30
C GLN A 165 8.69 0.38 -19.20
N LEU A 166 8.45 0.73 -17.93
CA LEU A 166 8.50 -0.19 -16.81
C LEU A 166 7.54 -1.37 -17.03
N ILE A 167 6.28 -1.10 -17.40
CA ILE A 167 5.29 -2.13 -17.66
C ILE A 167 5.72 -3.02 -18.84
N ARG A 168 6.19 -2.45 -19.96
CA ARG A 168 6.62 -3.20 -21.14
C ARG A 168 7.82 -4.10 -20.87
N ASN A 169 8.80 -3.59 -20.11
CA ASN A 169 10.02 -4.33 -19.81
C ASN A 169 9.77 -5.49 -18.84
N ASN A 170 8.83 -5.33 -17.93
CA ASN A 170 8.50 -6.35 -16.93
C ASN A 170 7.38 -7.32 -17.37
N SER A 171 6.61 -7.00 -18.42
CA SER A 171 5.59 -7.92 -18.95
C SER A 171 6.14 -9.25 -19.51
N ARG A 172 7.45 -9.36 -19.68
CA ARG A 172 8.15 -10.57 -20.14
C ARG A 172 8.88 -11.34 -19.00
N GLY A 173 8.82 -10.87 -17.77
CA GLY A 173 9.65 -11.35 -16.66
C GLY A 173 8.93 -11.68 -15.36
N TRP A 174 7.60 -11.71 -15.35
CA TRP A 174 6.83 -12.15 -14.17
C TRP A 174 6.54 -13.65 -14.25
N THR A 175 7.59 -14.47 -14.30
CA THR A 175 7.51 -15.93 -14.10
C THR A 175 8.20 -16.31 -12.80
#